data_8072e37066d8463df9ec14684a388158
#
_entry.id   8072e37066d8463df9ec14684a388158
#
_cell.length_a   1.000
_cell.length_b   1.000
_cell.length_c   1.000
_cell.angle_alpha   90.00
_cell.angle_beta   90.00
_cell.angle_gamma   90.00
#
_symmetry.space_group_name_H-M   'P 1'
#
loop_
_entity.id
_entity.type
_entity.pdbx_description
1 polymer ?
#
loop_
_entity_poly.entity_id
_entity_poly.type
_entity_poly.pdbx_seq_one_letter_code
_entity_poly.pdbx_strand_id
1 'polypeptide(L)'
;MSKKFEQQLAELDITLTQTQFNQFDKYYEMLVEWNKVMNLTGITEYEEVNEKHFVDSLALVKALDISKVQTVIDIGTGAGFPGIPLKIAFPHLKITLLDSLNKRIRFLDSVIEELNLTDIHTIHGRAEDFARQADYREQFDLCVSRAVANLSTLSEYCLPYVKVGGFFVSYKSGDIVDELSAAKTAVHVLGGTQNKPVVLQLPGSDISRSFVKIKKIKPTGKKFPRKAGLPSKEPIHG
;
A
#
# COMPACT_ATOMS: atom_id res chain seq x y z
N MET A 1 15.63 8.85 15.05
CA MET A 1 15.49 7.41 14.64
C MET A 1 16.47 6.52 15.38
N SER A 2 16.12 5.21 15.56
CA SER A 2 16.97 4.27 16.28
C SER A 2 18.05 3.66 15.37
N LYS A 3 19.18 3.22 16.00
CA LYS A 3 20.22 2.47 15.27
C LYS A 3 19.68 1.17 14.63
N LYS A 4 18.66 0.55 15.26
CA LYS A 4 18.00 -0.65 14.72
C LYS A 4 17.32 -0.33 13.39
N PHE A 5 16.59 0.79 13.31
CA PHE A 5 15.92 1.22 12.09
C PHE A 5 16.91 1.49 10.95
N GLU A 6 18.04 2.17 11.26
CA GLU A 6 19.10 2.40 10.26
C GLU A 6 19.69 1.09 9.73
N GLN A 7 19.92 0.10 10.59
CA GLN A 7 20.41 -1.23 10.19
C GLN A 7 19.40 -1.95 9.31
N GLN A 8 18.11 -1.91 9.68
CA GLN A 8 17.03 -2.51 8.90
C GLN A 8 16.91 -1.89 7.49
N LEU A 9 17.08 -0.57 7.39
CA LEU A 9 17.10 0.12 6.09
C LEU A 9 18.32 -0.29 5.24
N ALA A 10 19.49 -0.43 5.86
CA ALA A 10 20.70 -0.86 5.16
C ALA A 10 20.54 -2.27 4.54
N GLU A 11 19.86 -3.20 5.24
CA GLU A 11 19.54 -4.53 4.68
C GLU A 11 18.52 -4.47 3.52
N LEU A 12 17.74 -3.39 3.43
CA LEU A 12 16.85 -3.11 2.30
C LEU A 12 17.54 -2.35 1.17
N ASP A 13 18.84 -2.01 1.31
CA ASP A 13 19.58 -1.13 0.40
C ASP A 13 18.98 0.29 0.29
N ILE A 14 18.40 0.79 1.38
CA ILE A 14 17.80 2.12 1.47
C ILE A 14 18.69 3.03 2.30
N THR A 15 19.05 4.18 1.72
CA THR A 15 19.75 5.25 2.43
C THR A 15 18.84 6.46 2.52
N LEU A 16 18.65 6.98 3.73
CA LEU A 16 17.85 8.16 3.99
C LEU A 16 18.73 9.36 4.35
N THR A 17 18.30 10.55 3.98
CA THR A 17 18.85 11.83 4.44
C THR A 17 18.39 12.12 5.88
N GLN A 18 19.09 13.05 6.55
CA GLN A 18 18.68 13.51 7.89
C GLN A 18 17.24 14.10 7.89
N THR A 19 16.87 14.79 6.82
CA THR A 19 15.49 15.31 6.67
C THR A 19 14.46 14.18 6.65
N GLN A 20 14.72 13.11 5.91
CA GLN A 20 13.82 11.96 5.85
C GLN A 20 13.73 11.23 7.21
N PHE A 21 14.84 11.09 7.93
CA PHE A 21 14.81 10.57 9.30
C PHE A 21 13.94 11.43 10.21
N ASN A 22 14.09 12.75 10.16
CA ASN A 22 13.25 13.68 10.94
C ASN A 22 11.77 13.58 10.54
N GLN A 23 11.46 13.36 9.27
CA GLN A 23 10.09 13.12 8.80
C GLN A 23 9.50 11.84 9.37
N PHE A 24 10.25 10.74 9.44
CA PHE A 24 9.80 9.50 10.07
C PHE A 24 9.56 9.67 11.57
N ASP A 25 10.47 10.35 12.30
CA ASP A 25 10.29 10.63 13.73
C ASP A 25 9.03 11.48 13.96
N LYS A 26 8.83 12.52 13.17
CA LYS A 26 7.65 13.39 13.28
C LYS A 26 6.36 12.62 12.93
N TYR A 27 6.39 11.78 11.92
CA TYR A 27 5.25 10.93 11.56
C TYR A 27 4.88 9.98 12.70
N TYR A 28 5.86 9.38 13.36
CA TYR A 28 5.64 8.57 14.55
C TYR A 28 4.94 9.37 15.67
N GLU A 29 5.46 10.56 16.00
CA GLU A 29 4.85 11.43 17.02
C GLU A 29 3.38 11.74 16.71
N MET A 30 3.09 12.13 15.47
CA MET A 30 1.74 12.41 15.02
C MET A 30 0.84 11.18 15.08
N LEU A 31 1.35 10.02 14.65
CA LEU A 31 0.60 8.75 14.69
C LEU A 31 0.18 8.42 16.13
N VAL A 32 1.09 8.49 17.08
CA VAL A 32 0.81 8.19 18.49
C VAL A 32 -0.18 9.19 19.08
N GLU A 33 -0.01 10.48 18.80
CA GLU A 33 -0.89 11.52 19.31
C GLU A 33 -2.32 11.38 18.79
N TRP A 34 -2.48 11.25 17.48
CA TRP A 34 -3.80 11.08 16.89
C TRP A 34 -4.44 9.72 17.23
N ASN A 35 -3.63 8.69 17.48
CA ASN A 35 -4.13 7.38 17.88
C ASN A 35 -4.88 7.39 19.20
N LYS A 36 -4.56 8.34 20.12
CA LYS A 36 -5.27 8.51 21.41
C LYS A 36 -6.77 8.76 21.22
N VAL A 37 -7.16 9.34 20.10
CA VAL A 37 -8.57 9.72 19.84
C VAL A 37 -9.20 9.00 18.64
N MET A 38 -8.40 8.36 17.77
CA MET A 38 -8.91 7.86 16.48
C MET A 38 -8.79 6.37 16.25
N ASN A 39 -8.04 5.65 17.09
CA ASN A 39 -7.74 4.22 16.87
C ASN A 39 -7.21 3.94 15.45
N LEU A 40 -6.12 4.60 15.09
CA LEU A 40 -5.47 4.47 13.78
C LEU A 40 -4.70 3.15 13.64
N THR A 41 -4.07 2.72 14.74
CA THR A 41 -3.28 1.49 14.82
C THR A 41 -3.32 0.90 16.22
N GLY A 42 -3.17 -0.42 16.32
CA GLY A 42 -2.94 -1.11 17.60
C GLY A 42 -1.48 -1.08 18.06
N ILE A 43 -0.56 -0.54 17.26
CA ILE A 43 0.88 -0.54 17.53
C ILE A 43 1.31 0.91 17.77
N THR A 44 1.84 1.20 18.96
CA THR A 44 2.24 2.56 19.37
C THR A 44 3.67 2.63 19.93
N GLU A 45 4.27 1.49 20.27
CA GLU A 45 5.64 1.46 20.74
C GLU A 45 6.61 1.81 19.59
N TYR A 46 7.57 2.67 19.87
CA TYR A 46 8.46 3.28 18.88
C TYR A 46 9.17 2.25 17.98
N GLU A 47 9.81 1.25 18.58
CA GLU A 47 10.53 0.23 17.81
C GLU A 47 9.57 -0.68 17.03
N GLU A 48 8.38 -0.95 17.56
CA GLU A 48 7.37 -1.74 16.86
C GLU A 48 6.77 -0.98 15.67
N VAL A 49 6.54 0.34 15.78
CA VAL A 49 6.08 1.18 14.68
C VAL A 49 7.14 1.23 13.58
N ASN A 50 8.41 1.45 13.96
CA ASN A 50 9.52 1.44 13.00
C ASN A 50 9.58 0.11 12.24
N GLU A 51 9.51 -1.02 12.93
CA GLU A 51 9.62 -2.34 12.31
C GLU A 51 8.37 -2.76 11.55
N LYS A 52 7.20 -2.73 12.22
CA LYS A 52 5.95 -3.31 11.71
C LYS A 52 5.17 -2.37 10.79
N HIS A 53 5.53 -1.07 10.77
CA HIS A 53 4.89 -0.11 9.88
C HIS A 53 5.88 0.49 8.88
N PHE A 54 6.99 1.07 9.32
CA PHE A 54 7.90 1.77 8.39
C PHE A 54 8.75 0.79 7.58
N VAL A 55 9.50 -0.09 8.23
CA VAL A 55 10.33 -1.10 7.54
C VAL A 55 9.47 -2.03 6.70
N ASP A 56 8.32 -2.49 7.25
CA ASP A 56 7.37 -3.32 6.51
C ASP A 56 6.87 -2.63 5.22
N SER A 57 6.56 -1.33 5.29
CA SER A 57 6.16 -0.56 4.11
C SER A 57 7.27 -0.46 3.07
N LEU A 58 8.51 -0.24 3.53
CA LEU A 58 9.69 -0.06 2.67
C LEU A 58 10.23 -1.37 2.10
N ALA A 59 9.93 -2.51 2.73
CA ALA A 59 10.33 -3.83 2.24
C ALA A 59 9.80 -4.16 0.83
N LEU A 60 8.89 -3.35 0.29
CA LEU A 60 8.44 -3.40 -1.11
C LEU A 60 9.59 -3.40 -2.12
N VAL A 61 10.73 -2.76 -1.82
CA VAL A 61 11.91 -2.72 -2.71
C VAL A 61 12.47 -4.11 -3.03
N LYS A 62 12.22 -5.11 -2.18
CA LYS A 62 12.61 -6.50 -2.45
C LYS A 62 11.67 -7.20 -3.43
N ALA A 63 10.48 -6.66 -3.67
CA ALA A 63 9.50 -7.21 -4.62
C ALA A 63 9.46 -6.46 -5.95
N LEU A 64 9.86 -5.19 -5.97
CA LEU A 64 9.74 -4.31 -7.12
C LEU A 64 10.87 -3.28 -7.17
N ASP A 65 11.41 -3.03 -8.35
CA ASP A 65 12.36 -1.92 -8.60
C ASP A 65 11.58 -0.59 -8.58
N ILE A 66 11.63 0.08 -7.43
CA ILE A 66 10.85 1.30 -7.17
C ILE A 66 11.35 2.49 -8.03
N SER A 67 12.58 2.45 -8.53
CA SER A 67 13.14 3.51 -9.37
C SER A 67 12.43 3.63 -10.73
N LYS A 68 11.74 2.57 -11.16
CA LYS A 68 10.96 2.51 -12.41
C LYS A 68 9.50 2.91 -12.23
N VAL A 69 9.08 3.22 -11.01
CA VAL A 69 7.72 3.62 -10.66
C VAL A 69 7.63 5.13 -10.57
N GLN A 70 6.60 5.74 -11.15
CA GLN A 70 6.34 7.17 -11.05
C GLN A 70 5.05 7.46 -10.29
N THR A 71 3.98 6.73 -10.60
CA THR A 71 2.65 6.96 -10.03
C THR A 71 2.21 5.77 -9.18
N VAL A 72 1.82 6.05 -7.94
CA VAL A 72 1.37 5.04 -6.95
C VAL A 72 0.00 5.41 -6.41
N ILE A 73 -0.88 4.42 -6.28
CA ILE A 73 -2.10 4.55 -5.48
C ILE A 73 -2.09 3.53 -4.35
N ASP A 74 -2.38 4.00 -3.13
CA ASP A 74 -2.51 3.17 -1.93
C ASP A 74 -3.99 3.03 -1.57
N ILE A 75 -4.53 1.83 -1.75
CA ILE A 75 -5.96 1.54 -1.56
C ILE A 75 -6.22 1.03 -0.15
N GLY A 76 -7.07 1.76 0.57
CA GLY A 76 -7.35 1.48 1.98
C GLY A 76 -6.14 1.81 2.85
N THR A 77 -5.51 2.95 2.58
CA THR A 77 -4.23 3.37 3.15
C THR A 77 -4.22 3.43 4.69
N GLY A 78 -5.37 3.58 5.33
CA GLY A 78 -5.49 3.62 6.79
C GLY A 78 -4.78 4.82 7.40
N ALA A 79 -3.80 4.55 8.23
CA ALA A 79 -2.93 5.58 8.79
C ALA A 79 -1.78 6.01 7.84
N GLY A 80 -1.87 5.69 6.54
CA GLY A 80 -0.88 6.06 5.53
C GLY A 80 0.13 4.96 5.19
N PHE A 81 -0.19 3.71 5.47
CA PHE A 81 0.71 2.58 5.23
C PHE A 81 0.26 1.68 4.06
N PRO A 82 1.10 1.49 3.04
CA PRO A 82 2.52 1.86 2.95
C PRO A 82 2.81 3.24 2.33
N GLY A 83 1.82 4.01 1.90
CA GLY A 83 1.98 5.18 1.03
C GLY A 83 2.89 6.28 1.58
N ILE A 84 2.71 6.72 2.84
CA ILE A 84 3.54 7.79 3.43
C ILE A 84 5.00 7.37 3.62
N PRO A 85 5.34 6.19 4.20
CA PRO A 85 6.72 5.72 4.24
C PRO A 85 7.39 5.65 2.86
N LEU A 86 6.66 5.18 1.83
CA LEU A 86 7.17 5.17 0.46
C LEU A 86 7.45 6.57 -0.05
N LYS A 87 6.58 7.56 0.24
CA LYS A 87 6.78 8.95 -0.15
C LYS A 87 8.00 9.58 0.53
N ILE A 88 8.16 9.34 1.83
CA ILE A 88 9.30 9.85 2.58
C ILE A 88 10.61 9.28 2.02
N ALA A 89 10.67 7.96 1.83
CA ALA A 89 11.90 7.30 1.36
C ALA A 89 12.20 7.55 -0.12
N PHE A 90 11.16 7.71 -0.96
CA PHE A 90 11.26 7.85 -2.42
C PHE A 90 10.51 9.10 -2.90
N PRO A 91 11.10 10.31 -2.73
CA PRO A 91 10.42 11.58 -3.01
C PRO A 91 9.96 11.77 -4.47
N HIS A 92 10.56 11.04 -5.43
CA HIS A 92 10.17 11.10 -6.85
C HIS A 92 8.78 10.51 -7.14
N LEU A 93 8.23 9.72 -6.22
CA LEU A 93 6.92 9.11 -6.41
C LEU A 93 5.79 10.14 -6.31
N LYS A 94 4.83 10.06 -7.22
CA LYS A 94 3.55 10.75 -7.13
C LYS A 94 2.53 9.79 -6.51
N ILE A 95 2.06 10.11 -5.29
CA ILE A 95 1.26 9.16 -4.50
C ILE A 95 -0.16 9.68 -4.29
N THR A 96 -1.12 8.79 -4.51
CA THR A 96 -2.52 8.99 -4.15
C THR A 96 -2.88 8.05 -3.00
N LEU A 97 -3.37 8.60 -1.90
CA LEU A 97 -3.82 7.86 -0.71
C LEU A 97 -5.35 7.81 -0.69
N LEU A 98 -5.93 6.63 -0.81
CA LEU A 98 -7.39 6.47 -0.82
C LEU A 98 -7.87 5.72 0.42
N ASP A 99 -8.80 6.31 1.17
CA ASP A 99 -9.49 5.65 2.28
C ASP A 99 -10.97 6.06 2.34
N SER A 100 -11.81 5.14 2.80
CA SER A 100 -13.25 5.36 2.91
C SER A 100 -13.66 6.08 4.20
N LEU A 101 -12.75 6.28 5.14
CA LEU A 101 -13.03 6.93 6.42
C LEU A 101 -12.46 8.34 6.47
N ASN A 102 -13.35 9.35 6.45
CA ASN A 102 -12.96 10.75 6.45
C ASN A 102 -12.02 11.15 7.61
N LYS A 103 -12.19 10.52 8.78
CA LYS A 103 -11.29 10.77 9.92
C LYS A 103 -9.83 10.43 9.61
N ARG A 104 -9.58 9.35 8.84
CA ARG A 104 -8.24 8.97 8.40
C ARG A 104 -7.68 9.96 7.39
N ILE A 105 -8.51 10.42 6.47
CA ILE A 105 -8.11 11.46 5.49
C ILE A 105 -7.62 12.72 6.20
N ARG A 106 -8.36 13.20 7.22
CA ARG A 106 -7.92 14.37 8.00
C ARG A 106 -6.56 14.18 8.68
N PHE A 107 -6.31 13.00 9.22
CA PHE A 107 -5.00 12.65 9.77
C PHE A 107 -3.91 12.70 8.70
N LEU A 108 -4.16 12.07 7.55
CA LEU A 108 -3.21 12.02 6.44
C LEU A 108 -2.90 13.40 5.90
N ASP A 109 -3.90 14.26 5.72
CA ASP A 109 -3.72 15.65 5.27
C ASP A 109 -2.83 16.42 6.26
N SER A 110 -3.08 16.26 7.57
CA SER A 110 -2.23 16.89 8.60
C SER A 110 -0.78 16.38 8.55
N VAL A 111 -0.58 15.07 8.30
CA VAL A 111 0.77 14.50 8.16
C VAL A 111 1.46 15.04 6.91
N ILE A 112 0.78 15.08 5.78
CA ILE A 112 1.31 15.60 4.52
C ILE A 112 1.77 17.05 4.69
N GLU A 113 0.94 17.90 5.31
CA GLU A 113 1.25 19.29 5.58
C GLU A 113 2.44 19.45 6.54
N GLU A 114 2.41 18.80 7.69
CA GLU A 114 3.45 18.92 8.72
C GLU A 114 4.82 18.41 8.26
N LEU A 115 4.84 17.34 7.44
CA LEU A 115 6.07 16.79 6.88
C LEU A 115 6.53 17.50 5.61
N ASN A 116 5.79 18.51 5.13
CA ASN A 116 6.05 19.22 3.88
C ASN A 116 6.21 18.26 2.67
N LEU A 117 5.36 17.23 2.58
CA LEU A 117 5.41 16.27 1.47
C LEU A 117 4.74 16.88 0.22
N THR A 118 5.42 16.80 -0.90
CA THR A 118 4.92 17.26 -2.21
C THR A 118 4.53 16.07 -3.09
N ASP A 119 3.76 16.29 -4.16
CA ASP A 119 3.31 15.23 -5.08
C ASP A 119 2.63 14.03 -4.37
N ILE A 120 1.92 14.30 -3.30
CA ILE A 120 1.08 13.35 -2.58
C ILE A 120 -0.24 14.01 -2.21
N HIS A 121 -1.34 13.30 -2.37
CA HIS A 121 -2.68 13.80 -2.01
C HIS A 121 -3.57 12.65 -1.55
N THR A 122 -4.64 13.01 -0.85
CA THR A 122 -5.62 12.08 -0.31
C THR A 122 -6.91 12.09 -1.10
N ILE A 123 -7.63 10.98 -1.07
CA ILE A 123 -8.98 10.84 -1.62
C ILE A 123 -9.87 10.17 -0.57
N HIS A 124 -10.96 10.85 -0.21
CA HIS A 124 -12.02 10.27 0.61
C HIS A 124 -13.06 9.59 -0.26
N GLY A 125 -13.18 8.27 -0.15
CA GLY A 125 -14.23 7.52 -0.83
C GLY A 125 -13.98 6.03 -0.95
N ARG A 126 -14.87 5.36 -1.69
CA ARG A 126 -14.77 3.93 -1.97
C ARG A 126 -13.87 3.67 -3.18
N ALA A 127 -13.06 2.64 -3.09
CA ALA A 127 -12.18 2.23 -4.19
C ALA A 127 -12.98 1.94 -5.48
N GLU A 128 -14.14 1.30 -5.35
CA GLU A 128 -14.98 0.94 -6.50
C GLU A 128 -15.51 2.16 -7.26
N ASP A 129 -15.79 3.26 -6.55
CA ASP A 129 -16.37 4.47 -7.15
C ASP A 129 -15.32 5.25 -7.95
N PHE A 130 -14.13 5.46 -7.36
CA PHE A 130 -13.04 6.18 -8.02
C PHE A 130 -12.43 5.40 -9.18
N ALA A 131 -12.33 4.07 -9.09
CA ALA A 131 -11.84 3.22 -10.18
C ALA A 131 -12.70 3.26 -11.46
N ARG A 132 -13.88 3.88 -11.42
CA ARG A 132 -14.75 4.09 -12.57
C ARG A 132 -14.52 5.45 -13.26
N GLN A 133 -13.85 6.37 -12.57
CA GLN A 133 -13.56 7.72 -13.08
C GLN A 133 -12.32 7.67 -13.98
N ALA A 134 -12.37 8.38 -15.11
CA ALA A 134 -11.29 8.37 -16.10
C ALA A 134 -9.95 8.85 -15.56
N ASP A 135 -9.96 9.78 -14.60
CA ASP A 135 -8.75 10.35 -14.01
C ASP A 135 -7.99 9.36 -13.14
N TYR A 136 -8.62 8.26 -12.72
CA TYR A 136 -8.01 7.26 -11.85
C TYR A 136 -7.91 5.89 -12.50
N ARG A 137 -8.83 5.56 -13.40
CA ARG A 137 -8.88 4.24 -14.02
C ARG A 137 -7.68 4.00 -14.91
N GLU A 138 -6.90 2.94 -14.58
CA GLU A 138 -5.73 2.52 -15.36
C GLU A 138 -4.67 3.63 -15.55
N GLN A 139 -4.49 4.48 -14.51
CA GLN A 139 -3.55 5.60 -14.54
C GLN A 139 -2.26 5.35 -13.77
N PHE A 140 -2.20 4.32 -12.93
CA PHE A 140 -1.10 4.14 -11.99
C PHE A 140 -0.12 3.05 -12.45
N ASP A 141 1.19 3.31 -12.27
CA ASP A 141 2.25 2.30 -12.46
C ASP A 141 2.11 1.18 -11.43
N LEU A 142 1.77 1.59 -10.20
CA LEU A 142 1.71 0.72 -9.04
C LEU A 142 0.47 1.03 -8.22
N CYS A 143 -0.28 -0.03 -7.90
CA CYS A 143 -1.27 -0.01 -6.84
C CYS A 143 -0.73 -0.85 -5.68
N VAL A 144 -0.81 -0.33 -4.46
CA VAL A 144 -0.47 -1.06 -3.24
C VAL A 144 -1.67 -1.15 -2.33
N SER A 145 -1.73 -2.20 -1.50
CA SER A 145 -2.72 -2.32 -0.44
C SER A 145 -2.21 -3.24 0.66
N ARG A 146 -2.46 -2.88 1.93
CA ARG A 146 -2.07 -3.63 3.12
C ARG A 146 -3.26 -3.85 4.05
N ALA A 147 -3.50 -5.11 4.46
CA ALA A 147 -4.47 -5.49 5.50
C ALA A 147 -5.93 -5.02 5.27
N VAL A 148 -6.42 -5.01 4.03
CA VAL A 148 -7.78 -4.53 3.70
C VAL A 148 -8.79 -5.66 3.54
N ALA A 149 -8.47 -6.68 2.72
CA ALA A 149 -9.39 -7.79 2.40
C ALA A 149 -8.62 -9.01 1.86
N ASN A 150 -9.36 -10.10 1.56
CA ASN A 150 -8.79 -11.22 0.81
C ASN A 150 -8.40 -10.81 -0.61
N LEU A 151 -7.50 -11.59 -1.23
CA LEU A 151 -6.88 -11.24 -2.51
C LEU A 151 -7.88 -11.15 -3.68
N SER A 152 -8.94 -11.96 -3.70
CA SER A 152 -9.98 -11.87 -4.74
C SER A 152 -10.67 -10.51 -4.70
N THR A 153 -11.12 -10.09 -3.52
CA THR A 153 -11.75 -8.79 -3.27
C THR A 153 -10.76 -7.64 -3.56
N LEU A 154 -9.53 -7.74 -3.03
CA LEU A 154 -8.49 -6.74 -3.28
C LEU A 154 -8.16 -6.59 -4.77
N SER A 155 -8.15 -7.68 -5.51
CA SER A 155 -7.90 -7.63 -6.95
C SER A 155 -8.94 -6.75 -7.66
N GLU A 156 -10.22 -6.84 -7.26
CA GLU A 156 -11.27 -6.01 -7.84
C GLU A 156 -11.19 -4.53 -7.40
N TYR A 157 -10.72 -4.27 -6.18
CA TYR A 157 -10.47 -2.90 -5.71
C TYR A 157 -9.26 -2.24 -6.39
N CYS A 158 -8.20 -3.00 -6.68
CA CYS A 158 -6.89 -2.47 -7.02
C CYS A 158 -6.56 -2.53 -8.52
N LEU A 159 -6.84 -3.64 -9.22
CA LEU A 159 -6.46 -3.81 -10.62
C LEU A 159 -7.08 -2.79 -11.58
N PRO A 160 -8.30 -2.27 -11.36
CA PRO A 160 -8.86 -1.23 -12.23
C PRO A 160 -8.10 0.09 -12.23
N TYR A 161 -7.26 0.36 -11.23
CA TYR A 161 -6.40 1.55 -11.18
C TYR A 161 -5.10 1.39 -11.95
N VAL A 162 -4.64 0.14 -12.12
CA VAL A 162 -3.32 -0.17 -12.67
C VAL A 162 -3.34 -0.10 -14.18
N LYS A 163 -2.45 0.68 -14.79
CA LYS A 163 -2.26 0.71 -16.23
C LYS A 163 -1.71 -0.62 -16.77
N VAL A 164 -1.98 -0.93 -18.02
CA VAL A 164 -1.40 -2.12 -18.66
C VAL A 164 0.13 -2.03 -18.64
N GLY A 165 0.77 -3.11 -18.17
CA GLY A 165 2.22 -3.15 -17.92
C GLY A 165 2.62 -2.83 -16.46
N GLY A 166 1.75 -2.17 -15.69
CA GLY A 166 1.95 -1.88 -14.28
C GLY A 166 1.66 -3.06 -13.35
N PHE A 167 1.70 -2.79 -12.04
CA PHE A 167 1.57 -3.83 -11.01
C PHE A 167 0.59 -3.46 -9.91
N PHE A 168 -0.12 -4.45 -9.42
CA PHE A 168 -0.72 -4.42 -8.09
C PHE A 168 0.13 -5.26 -7.15
N VAL A 169 0.49 -4.72 -5.99
CA VAL A 169 1.22 -5.43 -4.93
C VAL A 169 0.42 -5.42 -3.64
N SER A 170 0.04 -6.61 -3.19
CA SER A 170 -0.62 -6.82 -1.90
C SER A 170 0.38 -7.27 -0.84
N TYR A 171 0.39 -6.56 0.29
CA TYR A 171 1.16 -6.92 1.48
C TYR A 171 0.40 -7.96 2.28
N LYS A 172 0.98 -9.12 2.48
CA LYS A 172 0.38 -10.24 3.19
C LYS A 172 1.31 -10.79 4.28
N SER A 173 0.73 -11.49 5.23
CA SER A 173 1.43 -12.24 6.28
C SER A 173 0.97 -13.69 6.30
N GLY A 174 1.84 -14.60 6.73
CA GLY A 174 1.53 -16.02 6.83
C GLY A 174 1.52 -16.77 5.51
N ASP A 175 0.89 -17.94 5.53
CA ASP A 175 0.73 -18.79 4.34
C ASP A 175 -0.36 -18.19 3.43
N ILE A 176 -0.02 -18.02 2.16
CA ILE A 176 -0.87 -17.37 1.15
C ILE A 176 -1.25 -18.31 0.01
N VAL A 177 -0.88 -19.59 0.07
CA VAL A 177 -1.08 -20.55 -1.04
C VAL A 177 -2.56 -20.70 -1.41
N ASP A 178 -3.41 -20.90 -0.42
CA ASP A 178 -4.85 -21.05 -0.64
C ASP A 178 -5.48 -19.73 -1.14
N GLU A 179 -5.05 -18.61 -0.58
CA GLU A 179 -5.53 -17.29 -1.00
C GLU A 179 -5.13 -16.96 -2.44
N LEU A 180 -3.91 -17.31 -2.84
CA LEU A 180 -3.45 -17.16 -4.22
C LEU A 180 -4.26 -18.03 -5.18
N SER A 181 -4.53 -19.28 -4.80
CA SER A 181 -5.33 -20.20 -5.60
C SER A 181 -6.76 -19.69 -5.79
N ALA A 182 -7.41 -19.26 -4.71
CA ALA A 182 -8.78 -18.73 -4.74
C ALA A 182 -8.91 -17.44 -5.58
N ALA A 183 -7.85 -16.63 -5.64
CA ALA A 183 -7.87 -15.36 -6.37
C ALA A 183 -7.56 -15.49 -7.88
N LYS A 184 -7.17 -16.65 -8.39
CA LYS A 184 -6.76 -16.83 -9.81
C LYS A 184 -7.80 -16.32 -10.79
N THR A 185 -9.06 -16.69 -10.62
CA THR A 185 -10.16 -16.27 -11.50
C THR A 185 -10.38 -14.76 -11.42
N ALA A 186 -10.42 -14.19 -10.22
CA ALA A 186 -10.56 -12.75 -10.02
C ALA A 186 -9.45 -11.99 -10.76
N VAL A 187 -8.20 -12.36 -10.52
CA VAL A 187 -7.04 -11.74 -11.17
C VAL A 187 -7.14 -11.80 -12.69
N HIS A 188 -7.48 -12.98 -13.23
CA HIS A 188 -7.57 -13.19 -14.68
C HIS A 188 -8.67 -12.32 -15.32
N VAL A 189 -9.88 -12.32 -14.77
CA VAL A 189 -11.01 -11.56 -15.36
C VAL A 189 -10.83 -10.05 -15.24
N LEU A 190 -10.06 -9.61 -14.25
CA LEU A 190 -9.71 -8.20 -14.04
C LEU A 190 -8.52 -7.73 -14.91
N GLY A 191 -7.94 -8.63 -15.70
CA GLY A 191 -6.86 -8.30 -16.64
C GLY A 191 -5.46 -8.44 -16.06
N GLY A 192 -5.29 -9.16 -14.97
CA GLY A 192 -4.02 -9.41 -14.32
C GLY A 192 -3.47 -10.82 -14.55
N THR A 193 -2.22 -11.01 -14.15
CA THR A 193 -1.58 -12.33 -14.00
C THR A 193 -0.75 -12.34 -12.72
N GLN A 194 -0.87 -13.41 -11.95
CA GLN A 194 -0.10 -13.57 -10.72
C GLN A 194 1.35 -13.91 -11.03
N ASN A 195 2.29 -13.21 -10.44
CA ASN A 195 3.69 -13.58 -10.39
C ASN A 195 3.95 -14.47 -9.17
N LYS A 196 5.10 -15.15 -9.15
CA LYS A 196 5.55 -15.85 -7.94
C LYS A 196 5.65 -14.82 -6.79
N PRO A 197 5.02 -15.08 -5.63
CA PRO A 197 5.12 -14.16 -4.51
C PRO A 197 6.56 -14.06 -4.01
N VAL A 198 6.90 -12.89 -3.51
CA VAL A 198 8.18 -12.67 -2.83
C VAL A 198 7.93 -12.83 -1.34
N VAL A 199 8.56 -13.86 -0.74
CA VAL A 199 8.49 -14.13 0.69
C VAL A 199 9.82 -13.77 1.31
N LEU A 200 9.79 -13.00 2.39
CA LEU A 200 10.97 -12.57 3.12
C LEU A 200 10.68 -12.41 4.60
N GLN A 201 11.71 -12.45 5.42
CA GLN A 201 11.66 -11.95 6.79
C GLN A 201 12.00 -10.46 6.77
N LEU A 202 11.28 -9.66 7.57
CA LEU A 202 11.64 -8.25 7.72
C LEU A 202 13.02 -8.15 8.35
N PRO A 203 13.87 -7.23 7.88
CA PRO A 203 15.23 -7.05 8.38
C PRO A 203 15.29 -6.99 9.91
N GLY A 204 16.20 -7.76 10.50
CA GLY A 204 16.42 -7.79 11.95
C GLY A 204 15.23 -8.26 12.80
N SER A 205 14.28 -9.03 12.21
CA SER A 205 13.12 -9.57 12.92
C SER A 205 12.73 -10.97 12.45
N ASP A 206 11.86 -11.64 13.23
CA ASP A 206 11.26 -12.94 12.89
C ASP A 206 9.94 -12.79 12.10
N ILE A 207 9.59 -11.57 11.69
CA ILE A 207 8.33 -11.28 11.02
C ILE A 207 8.43 -11.67 9.55
N SER A 208 7.68 -12.68 9.14
CA SER A 208 7.56 -13.06 7.74
C SER A 208 6.54 -12.20 7.00
N ARG A 209 6.89 -11.81 5.77
CA ARG A 209 6.03 -11.08 4.83
C ARG A 209 6.00 -11.73 3.47
N SER A 210 4.83 -11.65 2.86
CA SER A 210 4.61 -12.10 1.49
C SER A 210 4.11 -10.95 0.65
N PHE A 211 4.84 -10.59 -0.40
CA PHE A 211 4.38 -9.64 -1.41
C PHE A 211 3.77 -10.40 -2.58
N VAL A 212 2.45 -10.28 -2.74
CA VAL A 212 1.76 -10.84 -3.89
C VAL A 212 1.77 -9.79 -5.00
N LYS A 213 2.58 -10.04 -6.04
CA LYS A 213 2.71 -9.17 -7.19
C LYS A 213 1.85 -9.66 -8.36
N ILE A 214 0.93 -8.83 -8.80
CA ILE A 214 0.06 -9.10 -9.95
C ILE A 214 0.38 -8.10 -11.05
N LYS A 215 0.81 -8.61 -12.21
CA LYS A 215 1.08 -7.78 -13.38
C LYS A 215 -0.23 -7.54 -14.14
N LYS A 216 -0.51 -6.29 -14.48
CA LYS A 216 -1.61 -5.93 -15.37
C LYS A 216 -1.22 -6.23 -16.82
N ILE A 217 -1.93 -7.14 -17.48
CA ILE A 217 -1.60 -7.60 -18.85
C ILE A 217 -2.62 -7.17 -19.90
N LYS A 218 -3.82 -6.78 -19.47
CA LYS A 218 -4.88 -6.28 -20.37
C LYS A 218 -5.81 -5.32 -19.61
N PRO A 219 -6.55 -4.44 -20.29
CA PRO A 219 -7.52 -3.54 -19.63
C PRO A 219 -8.57 -4.31 -18.85
N THR A 220 -8.99 -3.76 -17.72
CA THR A 220 -10.11 -4.26 -16.93
C THR A 220 -11.43 -3.95 -17.63
N GLY A 221 -12.27 -4.97 -17.81
CA GLY A 221 -13.57 -4.81 -18.47
C GLY A 221 -14.46 -3.76 -17.78
N LYS A 222 -15.26 -3.02 -18.56
CA LYS A 222 -16.11 -1.89 -18.08
C LYS A 222 -17.11 -2.28 -16.97
N LYS A 223 -17.48 -3.56 -16.84
CA LYS A 223 -18.35 -4.07 -15.77
C LYS A 223 -17.67 -4.07 -14.40
N PHE A 224 -16.32 -3.96 -14.35
CA PHE A 224 -15.54 -3.92 -13.12
C PHE A 224 -14.92 -2.54 -12.86
N PRO A 225 -14.71 -2.17 -11.57
CA PRO A 225 -15.19 -2.89 -10.39
C PRO A 225 -16.72 -2.92 -10.37
N ARG A 226 -17.30 -3.91 -9.70
CA ARG A 226 -18.74 -3.94 -9.43
C ARG A 226 -19.12 -2.83 -8.45
N LYS A 227 -20.43 -2.63 -8.23
CA LYS A 227 -20.95 -1.61 -7.32
C LYS A 227 -20.32 -1.72 -5.92
N ALA A 228 -20.09 -0.58 -5.28
CA ALA A 228 -19.49 -0.49 -3.95
C ALA A 228 -20.10 -1.46 -2.94
N GLY A 229 -19.24 -2.21 -2.24
CA GLY A 229 -19.60 -3.23 -1.28
C GLY A 229 -19.89 -4.62 -1.88
N LEU A 230 -20.16 -4.74 -3.18
CA LEU A 230 -20.42 -6.05 -3.81
C LEU A 230 -19.16 -6.95 -3.86
N PRO A 231 -17.95 -6.43 -4.17
CA PRO A 231 -16.76 -7.27 -4.19
C PRO A 231 -16.45 -7.98 -2.87
N SER A 232 -16.77 -7.35 -1.72
CA SER A 232 -16.55 -7.96 -0.41
C SER A 232 -17.64 -8.95 0.00
N LYS A 233 -18.87 -8.73 -0.45
CA LYS A 233 -20.03 -9.63 -0.15
C LYS A 233 -20.00 -10.87 -1.02
N GLU A 234 -19.62 -10.72 -2.26
CA GLU A 234 -19.60 -11.75 -3.29
C GLU A 234 -18.28 -11.71 -4.04
N PRO A 235 -17.16 -12.14 -3.42
CA PRO A 235 -15.87 -12.18 -4.11
C PRO A 235 -15.94 -13.00 -5.39
N ILE A 236 -15.16 -12.64 -6.40
CA ILE A 236 -15.08 -13.41 -7.64
C ILE A 236 -14.36 -14.72 -7.33
N HIS A 237 -15.05 -15.83 -7.54
CA HIS A 237 -14.54 -17.19 -7.40
C HIS A 237 -14.47 -17.89 -8.78
N GLY A 238 -13.65 -18.94 -8.87
CA GLY A 238 -13.56 -19.85 -10.01
C GLY A 238 -14.40 -21.07 -9.82
#